data_ef2cd776d69d0fcfb7a40ed21e99063f
#
_entry.id   ef2cd776d69d0fcfb7a40ed21e99063f
#
_cell.length_a   1.000
_cell.length_b   1.000
_cell.length_c   1.000
_cell.angle_alpha   90.00
_cell.angle_beta   90.00
_cell.angle_gamma   90.00
#
_symmetry.space_group_name_H-M   'P 1'
#
loop_
_entity.id
_entity.type
_entity.pdbx_description
1 polymer ?
#
loop_
_entity_poly.entity_id
_entity_poly.type
_entity_poly.pdbx_seq_one_letter_code
_entity_poly.pdbx_strand_id
1 'polypeptide(L)'
;NAHRTLWIAALAGSMLAASQVQAGAFGVPTYGTPGWGRAFAGGSMWKNDPSAAFNNPAAMAFIDHNVAQVSVHHARISLKYKGNVYDHQGDPRSDRDLEFDPAGNPTGNIIDNGPITNDGGQGGFGKALPTSFLVMPINDRLSFGLSQVVPMGAQTTWDGDWKGQDFAVDTKIETVGLTGSLSFKVNDAFA
;
A
#
# COMPACT_ATOMS: atom_id res chain seq x y z
N ASN A 1 -26.67 19.91 31.32
CA ASN A 1 -25.44 20.24 30.57
C ASN A 1 -24.31 19.20 30.82
N ALA A 2 -24.18 18.61 32.03
CA ALA A 2 -23.13 17.61 32.32
C ALA A 2 -23.16 16.36 31.44
N HIS A 3 -24.33 15.85 31.06
CA HIS A 3 -24.46 14.69 30.19
C HIS A 3 -23.95 14.97 28.76
N ARG A 4 -24.16 16.15 28.21
CA ARG A 4 -23.65 16.52 26.88
C ARG A 4 -22.12 16.61 26.87
N THR A 5 -21.52 17.13 27.93
CA THR A 5 -20.06 17.21 28.07
C THR A 5 -19.43 15.81 28.18
N LEU A 6 -20.09 14.90 28.90
CA LEU A 6 -19.64 13.50 29.03
C LEU A 6 -19.69 12.75 27.69
N TRP A 7 -20.72 12.93 26.87
CA TRP A 7 -20.81 12.30 25.55
C TRP A 7 -19.75 12.85 24.57
N ILE A 8 -19.50 14.14 24.60
CA ILE A 8 -18.45 14.77 23.77
C ILE A 8 -17.05 14.27 24.19
N ALA A 9 -16.80 14.17 25.50
CA ALA A 9 -15.54 13.62 26.01
C ALA A 9 -15.37 12.14 25.70
N ALA A 10 -16.43 11.34 25.73
CA ALA A 10 -16.40 9.92 25.36
C ALA A 10 -16.17 9.71 23.85
N LEU A 11 -16.78 10.55 23.00
CA LEU A 11 -16.52 10.52 21.54
C LEU A 11 -15.08 10.94 21.21
N ALA A 12 -14.57 12.00 21.84
CA ALA A 12 -13.19 12.43 21.67
C ALA A 12 -12.19 11.39 22.19
N GLY A 13 -12.49 10.73 23.31
CA GLY A 13 -11.67 9.65 23.86
C GLY A 13 -11.64 8.40 22.97
N SER A 14 -12.76 8.05 22.33
CA SER A 14 -12.82 6.91 21.40
C SER A 14 -12.05 7.18 20.09
N MET A 15 -11.99 8.42 19.62
CA MET A 15 -11.18 8.81 18.45
C MET A 15 -9.67 8.76 18.75
N LEU A 16 -9.26 9.01 19.98
CA LEU A 16 -7.86 8.90 20.43
C LEU A 16 -7.42 7.44 20.67
N ALA A 17 -8.37 6.53 20.89
CA ALA A 17 -8.09 5.11 21.11
C ALA A 17 -8.05 4.28 19.81
N ALA A 18 -8.35 4.87 18.66
CA ALA A 18 -8.13 4.24 17.37
C ALA A 18 -6.62 4.15 17.12
N SER A 19 -5.98 3.11 17.69
CA SER A 19 -4.63 2.74 17.33
C SER A 19 -4.60 2.53 15.82
N GLN A 20 -3.84 3.35 15.13
CA GLN A 20 -3.55 3.17 13.71
C GLN A 20 -2.80 1.84 13.56
N VAL A 21 -3.53 0.78 13.26
CA VAL A 21 -2.91 -0.49 12.86
C VAL A 21 -2.30 -0.27 11.49
N GLN A 22 -1.07 0.19 11.47
CA GLN A 22 -0.27 0.27 10.25
C GLN A 22 0.34 -1.11 9.97
N ALA A 23 -0.45 -2.02 9.48
CA ALA A 23 0.03 -3.27 8.89
C ALA A 23 0.47 -3.04 7.44
N GLY A 24 1.31 -2.03 7.23
CA GLY A 24 1.63 -1.50 5.91
C GLY A 24 2.97 -1.95 5.33
N ALA A 25 3.33 -3.24 5.42
CA ALA A 25 4.57 -3.73 4.80
C ALA A 25 4.66 -3.43 3.28
N PHE A 26 3.52 -3.23 2.63
CA PHE A 26 3.40 -2.90 1.20
C PHE A 26 2.64 -1.59 0.95
N GLY A 27 2.50 -0.77 1.98
CA GLY A 27 1.84 0.53 1.88
C GLY A 27 2.67 1.52 1.06
N VAL A 28 2.01 2.30 0.22
CA VAL A 28 2.59 3.44 -0.50
C VAL A 28 2.15 4.70 0.24
N PRO A 29 2.95 5.26 1.15
CA PRO A 29 2.51 6.39 2.00
C PRO A 29 2.57 7.74 1.29
N THR A 30 2.84 7.76 -0.01
CA THR A 30 3.21 8.97 -0.75
C THR A 30 2.12 9.36 -1.73
N TYR A 31 1.15 10.15 -1.25
CA TYR A 31 0.04 10.63 -2.06
C TYR A 31 0.18 12.15 -2.31
N GLY A 32 0.07 12.55 -3.58
CA GLY A 32 0.14 13.93 -3.98
C GLY A 32 1.57 14.43 -4.25
N THR A 33 1.72 15.17 -5.36
CA THR A 33 3.02 15.64 -5.86
C THR A 33 3.66 16.74 -4.99
N PRO A 34 2.91 17.72 -4.42
CA PRO A 34 3.51 18.80 -3.66
C PRO A 34 4.31 18.36 -2.43
N GLY A 35 3.98 17.17 -1.89
CA GLY A 35 4.65 16.60 -0.73
C GLY A 35 6.06 16.05 -0.99
N TRP A 36 6.39 15.66 -2.21
CA TRP A 36 7.63 14.97 -2.53
C TRP A 36 8.90 15.75 -2.18
N GLY A 37 8.95 17.03 -2.56
CA GLY A 37 10.11 17.88 -2.28
C GLY A 37 10.38 18.13 -0.79
N ARG A 38 9.45 17.75 0.08
CA ARG A 38 9.49 17.94 1.54
C ARG A 38 9.46 16.61 2.29
N ALA A 39 9.63 15.50 1.61
CA ALA A 39 9.43 14.16 2.16
C ALA A 39 8.07 14.05 2.90
N PHE A 40 7.03 14.69 2.38
CA PHE A 40 5.68 14.79 2.96
C PHE A 40 5.57 15.50 4.31
N ALA A 41 6.61 16.18 4.77
CA ALA A 41 6.54 16.98 6.00
C ALA A 41 5.46 18.06 5.88
N GLY A 42 4.51 18.09 6.82
CA GLY A 42 3.37 18.99 6.82
C GLY A 42 2.36 18.77 5.69
N GLY A 43 2.41 17.64 4.98
CA GLY A 43 1.59 17.36 3.80
C GLY A 43 0.08 17.46 4.04
N SER A 44 -0.38 17.07 5.23
CA SER A 44 -1.80 17.13 5.60
C SER A 44 -2.33 18.54 5.93
N MET A 45 -1.47 19.56 5.98
CA MET A 45 -1.81 20.94 6.39
C MET A 45 -1.42 21.97 5.33
N TRP A 46 -0.99 21.54 4.14
CA TRP A 46 -0.52 22.46 3.12
C TRP A 46 -1.68 23.17 2.45
N LYS A 47 -1.58 24.50 2.41
CA LYS A 47 -2.60 25.35 1.77
C LYS A 47 -2.69 25.05 0.25
N ASN A 48 -3.90 24.91 -0.25
CA ASN A 48 -4.20 24.63 -1.66
C ASN A 48 -3.66 23.30 -2.20
N ASP A 49 -3.39 22.32 -1.34
CA ASP A 49 -3.03 20.96 -1.75
C ASP A 49 -4.29 20.08 -1.82
N PRO A 50 -4.76 19.69 -3.00
CA PRO A 50 -5.97 18.89 -3.13
C PRO A 50 -5.81 17.46 -2.58
N SER A 51 -4.59 16.98 -2.32
CA SER A 51 -4.37 15.72 -1.64
C SER A 51 -4.91 15.71 -0.20
N ALA A 52 -5.29 16.87 0.34
CA ALA A 52 -6.06 17.00 1.57
C ALA A 52 -7.35 16.18 1.54
N ALA A 53 -7.99 16.03 0.38
CA ALA A 53 -9.18 15.17 0.23
C ALA A 53 -8.98 13.74 0.72
N PHE A 54 -7.74 13.25 0.71
CA PHE A 54 -7.38 11.93 1.22
C PHE A 54 -6.62 12.02 2.55
N ASN A 55 -5.59 12.86 2.63
CA ASN A 55 -4.66 12.87 3.75
C ASN A 55 -5.23 13.53 5.01
N ASN A 56 -6.01 14.60 4.84
CA ASN A 56 -6.66 15.35 5.94
C ASN A 56 -7.85 16.15 5.42
N PRO A 57 -9.05 15.56 5.35
CA PRO A 57 -10.23 16.24 4.84
C PRO A 57 -10.55 17.56 5.52
N ALA A 58 -10.21 17.74 6.80
CA ALA A 58 -10.42 19.01 7.50
C ALA A 58 -9.66 20.17 6.84
N ALA A 59 -8.49 19.92 6.25
CA ALA A 59 -7.72 20.94 5.56
C ALA A 59 -8.39 21.47 4.28
N MET A 60 -9.36 20.73 3.71
CA MET A 60 -10.14 21.22 2.55
C MET A 60 -10.94 22.48 2.86
N ALA A 61 -11.32 22.68 4.13
CA ALA A 61 -12.05 23.89 4.57
C ALA A 61 -11.28 25.20 4.36
N PHE A 62 -9.98 25.12 4.12
CA PHE A 62 -9.10 26.27 3.87
C PHE A 62 -8.76 26.45 2.39
N ILE A 63 -9.37 25.67 1.51
CA ILE A 63 -9.28 25.77 0.06
C ILE A 63 -10.53 26.52 -0.41
N ASP A 64 -10.35 27.68 -0.99
CA ASP A 64 -11.40 28.64 -1.35
C ASP A 64 -11.83 28.59 -2.84
N HIS A 65 -11.26 27.68 -3.61
CA HIS A 65 -11.56 27.52 -5.04
C HIS A 65 -11.51 26.04 -5.44
N ASN A 66 -12.09 25.73 -6.60
CA ASN A 66 -11.99 24.39 -7.15
C ASN A 66 -10.54 24.08 -7.53
N VAL A 67 -10.01 23.01 -7.00
CA VAL A 67 -8.65 22.56 -7.30
C VAL A 67 -8.64 21.07 -7.61
N ALA A 68 -7.94 20.71 -8.67
CA ALA A 68 -7.73 19.33 -9.08
C ALA A 68 -6.26 19.06 -9.34
N GLN A 69 -5.84 17.84 -9.06
CA GLN A 69 -4.49 17.36 -9.31
C GLN A 69 -4.56 15.93 -9.86
N VAL A 70 -3.78 15.68 -10.90
CA VAL A 70 -3.51 14.33 -11.39
C VAL A 70 -2.00 14.14 -11.39
N SER A 71 -1.55 13.01 -10.89
CA SER A 71 -0.13 12.67 -10.79
C SER A 71 0.08 11.21 -11.17
N VAL A 72 1.24 10.93 -11.73
CA VAL A 72 1.69 9.55 -11.96
C VAL A 72 3.08 9.42 -11.34
N HIS A 73 3.21 8.54 -10.38
CA HIS A 73 4.47 8.22 -9.74
C HIS A 73 4.97 6.89 -10.30
N HIS A 74 6.26 6.79 -10.59
CA HIS A 74 6.87 5.53 -11.01
C HIS A 74 7.68 4.96 -9.84
N ALA A 75 7.21 3.86 -9.27
CA ALA A 75 7.94 3.09 -8.28
C ALA A 75 8.78 2.02 -8.96
N ARG A 76 10.04 1.90 -8.59
CA ARG A 76 10.92 0.81 -8.99
C ARG A 76 11.52 0.18 -7.75
N ILE A 77 11.23 -1.09 -7.55
CA ILE A 77 11.73 -1.88 -6.44
C ILE A 77 12.65 -2.95 -7.00
N SER A 78 13.84 -3.07 -6.42
CA SER A 78 14.80 -4.11 -6.74
C SER A 78 14.89 -5.06 -5.55
N LEU A 79 14.56 -6.32 -5.79
CA LEU A 79 14.65 -7.38 -4.80
C LEU A 79 15.56 -8.48 -5.33
N LYS A 80 16.55 -8.83 -4.53
CA LYS A 80 17.44 -9.95 -4.82
C LYS A 80 17.53 -10.82 -3.59
N TYR A 81 17.32 -12.10 -3.78
CA TYR A 81 17.58 -13.08 -2.74
C TYR A 81 19.05 -13.52 -2.82
N LYS A 82 19.65 -13.75 -1.66
CA LYS A 82 20.96 -14.36 -1.56
C LYS A 82 21.03 -15.17 -0.28
N GLY A 83 21.23 -16.45 -0.40
CA GLY A 83 21.29 -17.36 0.74
C GLY A 83 21.07 -18.81 0.34
N ASN A 84 21.01 -19.68 1.35
CA ASN A 84 20.66 -21.08 1.17
C ASN A 84 19.27 -21.32 1.79
N VAL A 85 18.53 -22.24 1.21
CA VAL A 85 17.28 -22.76 1.77
C VAL A 85 17.52 -24.19 2.19
N TYR A 86 17.10 -24.50 3.40
CA TYR A 86 17.21 -25.81 3.99
C TYR A 86 15.82 -26.40 4.19
N ASP A 87 15.72 -27.69 4.14
CA ASP A 87 14.51 -28.40 4.51
C ASP A 87 14.34 -28.45 6.04
N HIS A 88 13.27 -29.07 6.50
CA HIS A 88 12.97 -29.18 7.93
C HIS A 88 13.92 -30.11 8.70
N GLN A 89 14.75 -30.89 8.00
CA GLN A 89 15.82 -31.74 8.57
C GLN A 89 17.16 -31.00 8.64
N GLY A 90 17.26 -29.82 8.03
CA GLY A 90 18.48 -29.02 8.00
C GLY A 90 19.40 -29.36 6.81
N ASP A 91 18.91 -30.12 5.83
CA ASP A 91 19.64 -30.44 4.62
C ASP A 91 19.42 -29.36 3.53
N PRO A 92 20.42 -29.07 2.69
CA PRO A 92 20.23 -28.18 1.55
C PRO A 92 19.07 -28.66 0.69
N ARG A 93 18.19 -27.72 0.33
CA ARG A 93 17.02 -28.07 -0.44
C ARG A 93 17.42 -28.53 -1.84
N SER A 94 16.88 -29.69 -2.24
CA SER A 94 17.08 -30.30 -3.54
C SER A 94 15.86 -30.11 -4.45
N ASP A 95 16.09 -30.04 -5.73
CA ASP A 95 15.06 -30.15 -6.74
C ASP A 95 14.58 -31.61 -6.79
N ARG A 96 13.29 -31.84 -6.56
CA ARG A 96 12.73 -33.17 -6.43
C ARG A 96 11.49 -33.31 -7.29
N ASP A 97 11.56 -34.23 -8.23
CA ASP A 97 10.45 -34.59 -9.10
C ASP A 97 9.85 -35.93 -8.68
N LEU A 98 8.55 -36.10 -8.97
CA LEU A 98 7.91 -37.41 -8.89
C LEU A 98 8.31 -38.23 -10.11
N GLU A 99 8.74 -39.47 -9.88
CA GLU A 99 8.96 -40.41 -10.97
C GLU A 99 7.63 -40.93 -11.51
N PHE A 100 7.49 -40.95 -12.82
CA PHE A 100 6.33 -41.49 -13.51
C PHE A 100 6.72 -42.73 -14.33
N ASP A 101 5.84 -43.74 -14.38
CA ASP A 101 6.00 -44.86 -15.24
C ASP A 101 5.75 -44.47 -16.72
N PRO A 102 6.09 -45.36 -17.70
CA PRO A 102 5.84 -45.07 -19.11
C PRO A 102 4.37 -44.85 -19.50
N ALA A 103 3.44 -45.22 -18.62
CA ALA A 103 2.00 -44.98 -18.79
C ALA A 103 1.56 -43.65 -18.17
N GLY A 104 2.48 -42.88 -17.53
CA GLY A 104 2.21 -41.59 -16.90
C GLY A 104 1.63 -41.66 -15.51
N ASN A 105 1.72 -42.79 -14.81
CA ASN A 105 1.30 -42.90 -13.43
C ASN A 105 2.47 -42.63 -12.48
N PRO A 106 2.27 -41.98 -11.34
CA PRO A 106 3.32 -41.79 -10.38
C PRO A 106 3.76 -43.11 -9.76
N THR A 107 5.05 -43.40 -9.79
CA THR A 107 5.61 -44.65 -9.22
C THR A 107 5.70 -44.59 -7.70
N GLY A 108 5.56 -43.42 -7.07
CA GLY A 108 5.80 -43.19 -5.66
C GLY A 108 7.27 -42.95 -5.31
N ASN A 109 8.17 -43.01 -6.29
CA ASN A 109 9.56 -42.65 -6.09
C ASN A 109 9.78 -41.15 -6.32
N ILE A 110 10.84 -40.63 -5.71
CA ILE A 110 11.28 -39.25 -5.89
C ILE A 110 12.63 -39.26 -6.57
N ILE A 111 12.75 -38.52 -7.66
CA ILE A 111 14.02 -38.26 -8.33
C ILE A 111 14.62 -37.02 -7.68
N ASP A 112 15.78 -37.15 -7.08
CA ASP A 112 16.53 -36.01 -6.53
C ASP A 112 17.52 -35.51 -7.57
N ASN A 113 17.23 -34.32 -8.13
CA ASN A 113 18.04 -33.67 -9.17
C ASN A 113 19.23 -32.87 -8.58
N GLY A 114 19.39 -32.91 -7.28
CA GLY A 114 20.46 -32.23 -6.56
C GLY A 114 20.05 -30.85 -6.02
N PRO A 115 20.98 -30.16 -5.37
CA PRO A 115 20.69 -28.90 -4.69
C PRO A 115 20.24 -27.80 -5.65
N ILE A 116 19.15 -27.09 -5.30
CA ILE A 116 18.70 -25.94 -6.04
C ILE A 116 19.72 -24.80 -5.84
N THR A 117 20.33 -24.33 -6.91
CA THR A 117 21.36 -23.27 -6.89
C THR A 117 20.87 -21.91 -7.34
N ASN A 118 19.71 -21.85 -8.01
CA ASN A 118 19.16 -20.61 -8.54
C ASN A 118 18.66 -19.69 -7.43
N ASP A 119 19.22 -18.47 -7.36
CA ASP A 119 18.81 -17.42 -6.39
C ASP A 119 17.56 -16.66 -6.85
N GLY A 120 16.91 -17.03 -7.95
CA GLY A 120 15.66 -16.46 -8.42
C GLY A 120 15.79 -15.17 -9.23
N GLY A 121 16.99 -14.74 -9.54
CA GLY A 121 17.24 -13.55 -10.36
C GLY A 121 16.85 -12.24 -9.69
N GLN A 122 16.04 -11.43 -10.37
CA GLN A 122 15.56 -10.13 -9.90
C GLN A 122 14.05 -10.19 -9.66
N GLY A 123 13.67 -10.41 -8.42
CA GLY A 123 12.26 -10.53 -8.01
C GLY A 123 11.51 -9.20 -7.86
N GLY A 124 12.17 -8.06 -8.14
CA GLY A 124 11.55 -6.75 -8.01
C GLY A 124 10.71 -6.36 -9.23
N PHE A 125 10.06 -5.21 -9.13
CA PHE A 125 9.14 -4.72 -10.16
C PHE A 125 9.27 -3.21 -10.39
N GLY A 126 8.74 -2.75 -11.55
CA GLY A 126 8.52 -1.33 -11.85
C GLY A 126 7.06 -1.10 -12.18
N LYS A 127 6.43 -0.09 -11.53
CA LYS A 127 5.02 0.20 -11.74
C LYS A 127 4.70 1.69 -11.70
N ALA A 128 3.77 2.10 -12.55
CA ALA A 128 3.16 3.42 -12.50
C ALA A 128 2.03 3.42 -11.46
N LEU A 129 2.02 4.43 -10.60
CA LEU A 129 1.04 4.62 -9.54
C LEU A 129 0.28 5.93 -9.81
N PRO A 130 -0.86 5.88 -10.51
CA PRO A 130 -1.67 7.06 -10.75
C PRO A 130 -2.38 7.49 -9.47
N THR A 131 -2.44 8.80 -9.23
CA THR A 131 -3.23 9.40 -8.16
C THR A 131 -3.97 10.62 -8.70
N SER A 132 -5.18 10.83 -8.24
CA SER A 132 -5.97 12.01 -8.57
C SER A 132 -6.73 12.53 -7.36
N PHE A 133 -6.84 13.85 -7.29
CA PHE A 133 -7.52 14.54 -6.21
C PHE A 133 -8.34 15.69 -6.78
N LEU A 134 -9.48 15.92 -6.17
CA LEU A 134 -10.37 17.02 -6.46
C LEU A 134 -10.90 17.58 -5.15
N VAL A 135 -10.87 18.90 -5.00
CA VAL A 135 -11.55 19.60 -3.90
C VAL A 135 -12.43 20.68 -4.51
N MET A 136 -13.68 20.70 -4.09
CA MET A 136 -14.68 21.65 -4.50
C MET A 136 -15.34 22.29 -3.28
N PRO A 137 -15.08 23.56 -2.96
CA PRO A 137 -15.88 24.31 -2.00
C PRO A 137 -17.32 24.42 -2.52
N ILE A 138 -18.28 23.98 -1.72
CA ILE A 138 -19.72 24.11 -2.04
C ILE A 138 -20.24 25.47 -1.56
N ASN A 139 -19.75 25.91 -0.39
CA ASN A 139 -20.01 27.21 0.17
C ASN A 139 -18.88 27.56 1.18
N ASP A 140 -19.00 28.70 1.88
CA ASP A 140 -17.99 29.21 2.83
C ASP A 140 -17.66 28.25 4.00
N ARG A 141 -18.49 27.21 4.21
CA ARG A 141 -18.32 26.28 5.32
C ARG A 141 -18.22 24.82 4.89
N LEU A 142 -18.65 24.46 3.71
CA LEU A 142 -18.74 23.07 3.27
C LEU A 142 -17.88 22.86 2.03
N SER A 143 -17.01 21.89 2.08
CA SER A 143 -16.21 21.46 0.93
C SER A 143 -16.39 19.95 0.70
N PHE A 144 -16.42 19.57 -0.57
CA PHE A 144 -16.42 18.19 -1.03
C PHE A 144 -15.05 17.85 -1.63
N GLY A 145 -14.57 16.65 -1.32
CA GLY A 145 -13.36 16.08 -1.87
C GLY A 145 -13.57 14.73 -2.52
N LEU A 146 -12.84 14.47 -3.58
CA LEU A 146 -12.75 13.15 -4.20
C LEU A 146 -11.28 12.82 -4.42
N SER A 147 -10.90 11.60 -4.09
CA SER A 147 -9.54 11.11 -4.28
C SER A 147 -9.52 9.71 -4.86
N GLN A 148 -8.58 9.48 -5.76
CA GLN A 148 -8.21 8.17 -6.26
C GLN A 148 -6.73 7.96 -5.98
N VAL A 149 -6.39 6.91 -5.28
CA VAL A 149 -5.02 6.58 -4.85
C VAL A 149 -4.73 5.10 -5.01
N VAL A 150 -3.45 4.75 -5.01
CA VAL A 150 -2.98 3.35 -4.95
C VAL A 150 -2.35 3.13 -3.56
N PRO A 151 -3.15 2.74 -2.55
CA PRO A 151 -2.68 2.67 -1.16
C PRO A 151 -1.74 1.50 -0.91
N MET A 152 -1.85 0.43 -1.69
CA MET A 152 -1.01 -0.76 -1.59
C MET A 152 -0.66 -1.27 -2.97
N GLY A 153 0.59 -1.69 -3.13
CA GLY A 153 1.03 -2.35 -4.35
C GLY A 153 2.37 -3.05 -4.13
N ALA A 154 2.41 -4.33 -4.42
CA ALA A 154 3.64 -5.11 -4.45
C ALA A 154 3.53 -6.17 -5.52
N GLN A 155 4.64 -6.48 -6.13
CA GLN A 155 4.78 -7.61 -7.03
C GLN A 155 6.17 -8.19 -6.82
N THR A 156 6.25 -9.51 -6.79
CA THR A 156 7.52 -10.22 -6.89
C THR A 156 7.36 -11.33 -7.91
N THR A 157 8.32 -11.45 -8.80
CA THR A 157 8.36 -12.50 -9.80
C THR A 157 9.77 -13.06 -9.82
N TRP A 158 9.89 -14.30 -9.45
CA TRP A 158 11.15 -15.02 -9.37
C TRP A 158 11.23 -16.05 -10.51
N ASP A 159 12.42 -16.50 -10.82
CA ASP A 159 12.61 -17.62 -11.73
C ASP A 159 11.86 -18.86 -11.21
N GLY A 160 11.31 -19.69 -12.10
CA GLY A 160 10.45 -20.81 -11.71
C GLY A 160 11.12 -21.90 -10.87
N ASP A 161 12.43 -22.03 -11.02
CA ASP A 161 13.28 -23.04 -10.39
C ASP A 161 14.17 -22.47 -9.28
N TRP A 162 13.78 -21.35 -8.67
CA TRP A 162 14.58 -20.73 -7.65
C TRP A 162 14.47 -21.43 -6.27
N LYS A 163 15.44 -21.22 -5.39
CA LYS A 163 15.52 -21.82 -4.07
C LYS A 163 14.27 -21.68 -3.19
N GLY A 164 13.50 -20.62 -3.38
CA GLY A 164 12.28 -20.33 -2.64
C GLY A 164 10.98 -20.62 -3.39
N GLN A 165 11.01 -21.42 -4.47
CA GLN A 165 9.85 -21.71 -5.33
C GLN A 165 8.62 -22.25 -4.56
N ASP A 166 8.82 -22.97 -3.46
CA ASP A 166 7.71 -23.48 -2.66
C ASP A 166 7.05 -22.41 -1.79
N PHE A 167 7.69 -21.25 -1.60
CA PHE A 167 7.09 -20.15 -0.88
C PHE A 167 6.33 -19.24 -1.83
N ALA A 168 6.96 -18.84 -2.94
CA ALA A 168 6.32 -18.07 -3.98
C ALA A 168 7.22 -17.99 -5.23
N VAL A 169 6.65 -18.15 -6.41
CA VAL A 169 7.27 -17.81 -7.69
C VAL A 169 6.78 -16.45 -8.16
N ASP A 170 5.48 -16.22 -8.08
CA ASP A 170 4.86 -14.94 -8.40
C ASP A 170 3.87 -14.54 -7.32
N THR A 171 4.00 -13.30 -6.86
CA THR A 171 3.08 -12.70 -5.91
C THR A 171 2.73 -11.31 -6.38
N LYS A 172 1.45 -10.99 -6.49
CA LYS A 172 0.97 -9.70 -6.92
C LYS A 172 -0.14 -9.20 -6.00
N ILE A 173 0.07 -8.02 -5.43
CA ILE A 173 -0.94 -7.27 -4.67
C ILE A 173 -1.11 -5.93 -5.37
N GLU A 174 -2.33 -5.58 -5.70
CA GLU A 174 -2.64 -4.33 -6.38
C GLU A 174 -3.98 -3.81 -5.86
N THR A 175 -3.99 -2.60 -5.34
CA THR A 175 -5.19 -1.97 -4.80
C THR A 175 -5.40 -0.60 -5.39
N VAL A 176 -6.65 -0.24 -5.62
CA VAL A 176 -7.06 1.11 -5.99
C VAL A 176 -8.12 1.56 -4.99
N GLY A 177 -7.85 2.69 -4.34
CA GLY A 177 -8.78 3.34 -3.42
C GLY A 177 -9.48 4.51 -4.10
N LEU A 178 -10.80 4.57 -3.97
CA LEU A 178 -11.61 5.72 -4.34
C LEU A 178 -12.30 6.23 -3.07
N THR A 179 -12.08 7.48 -2.70
CA THR A 179 -12.57 8.07 -1.45
C THR A 179 -13.29 9.37 -1.72
N GLY A 180 -14.54 9.47 -1.25
CA GLY A 180 -15.26 10.73 -1.13
C GLY A 180 -15.12 11.28 0.28
N SER A 181 -14.90 12.59 0.43
CA SER A 181 -14.70 13.26 1.71
C SER A 181 -15.51 14.54 1.78
N LEU A 182 -15.92 14.90 2.99
CA LEU A 182 -16.60 16.14 3.29
C LEU A 182 -15.84 16.88 4.41
N SER A 183 -15.74 18.19 4.28
CA SER A 183 -15.17 19.06 5.30
C SER A 183 -16.18 20.13 5.68
N PHE A 184 -16.36 20.33 6.97
CA PHE A 184 -17.24 21.38 7.48
C PHE A 184 -16.46 22.32 8.41
N LYS A 185 -16.33 23.58 7.98
CA LYS A 185 -15.67 24.63 8.73
C LYS A 185 -16.58 25.12 9.87
N VAL A 186 -16.21 24.82 11.10
CA VAL A 186 -16.94 25.27 12.31
C VAL A 186 -16.68 26.75 12.55
N ASN A 187 -15.40 27.15 12.49
CA ASN A 187 -14.93 28.53 12.58
C ASN A 187 -13.56 28.66 11.90
N ASP A 188 -12.89 29.82 12.00
CA ASP A 188 -11.61 30.03 11.32
C ASP A 188 -10.44 29.20 11.92
N ALA A 189 -10.62 28.56 13.04
CA ALA A 189 -9.62 27.72 13.70
C ALA A 189 -9.91 26.22 13.60
N PHE A 190 -11.17 25.83 13.32
CA PHE A 190 -11.60 24.42 13.34
C PHE A 190 -12.46 24.05 12.12
N ALA A 191 -12.10 22.90 11.52
CA ALA A 191 -12.85 22.22 10.46
C ALA A 191 -12.88 20.69 10.68
#